data_7f1d37b5cf9b03f229b3418ae5de28f7
#
_entry.id   7f1d37b5cf9b03f229b3418ae5de28f7
#
_cell.length_a   1.000
_cell.length_b   1.000
_cell.length_c   1.000
_cell.angle_alpha   90.00
_cell.angle_beta   90.00
_cell.angle_gamma   90.00
#
_symmetry.space_group_name_H-M   'P 1'
#
loop_
_entity.id
_entity.type
_entity.pdbx_description
1 polymer ?
#
loop_
_entity_poly.entity_id
_entity_poly.type
_entity_poly.pdbx_seq_one_letter_code
_entity_poly.pdbx_strand_id
1 'polypeptide(L)'
;MKKQDSYIYFVGIDCAQNKHDFAVINDQKKFLIKKGHFSNTLQGYEKFLKTVLSKCLNKDKILFGMEVTGIYGTNLYERLASEGYHVVIISPDSVKKYRDYKGLNKTDKIDSTCIAELLLKGDAQLVDIQKKRIY
;
A
#
# COMPACT_ATOMS: atom_id res chain seq x y z
N MET A 1 9.54 15.77 -5.87
CA MET A 1 8.75 14.54 -5.76
C MET A 1 9.66 13.34 -5.54
N LYS A 2 9.29 12.48 -4.63
CA LYS A 2 10.09 11.29 -4.36
C LYS A 2 9.86 10.22 -5.41
N LYS A 3 10.93 9.56 -5.82
CA LYS A 3 10.88 8.42 -6.73
C LYS A 3 10.85 7.13 -5.94
N GLN A 4 10.28 6.06 -6.52
CA GLN A 4 10.24 4.77 -5.86
C GLN A 4 11.62 4.24 -5.50
N ASP A 5 12.65 4.57 -6.27
CA ASP A 5 14.00 4.11 -5.99
C ASP A 5 14.59 4.73 -4.71
N SER A 6 13.95 5.77 -4.16
CA SER A 6 14.38 6.36 -2.90
C SER A 6 13.83 5.62 -1.68
N TYR A 7 12.95 4.64 -1.87
CA TYR A 7 12.37 3.88 -0.77
C TYR A 7 13.09 2.54 -0.59
N ILE A 8 13.06 2.05 0.64
CA ILE A 8 13.63 0.75 0.99
C ILE A 8 12.54 -0.27 1.30
N TYR A 9 11.40 0.22 1.80
CA TYR A 9 10.30 -0.63 2.25
C TYR A 9 9.02 -0.26 1.53
N PHE A 10 8.25 -1.28 1.16
CA PHE A 10 7.01 -1.10 0.42
C PHE A 10 5.91 -1.87 1.14
N VAL A 11 4.89 -1.16 1.58
CA VAL A 11 3.78 -1.73 2.33
C VAL A 11 2.54 -1.73 1.45
N GLY A 12 2.11 -2.91 1.04
CA GLY A 12 0.90 -3.07 0.25
C GLY A 12 -0.28 -3.37 1.18
N ILE A 13 -1.38 -2.66 0.99
CA ILE A 13 -2.56 -2.80 1.83
C ILE A 13 -3.77 -3.14 0.97
N ASP A 14 -4.44 -4.23 1.32
CA ASP A 14 -5.70 -4.66 0.71
C ASP A 14 -6.81 -4.25 1.68
N CYS A 15 -7.53 -3.19 1.32
CA CYS A 15 -8.51 -2.57 2.20
C CYS A 15 -9.85 -3.30 2.13
N ALA A 16 -10.49 -3.48 3.28
CA ALA A 16 -11.81 -4.05 3.37
C ALA A 16 -12.58 -3.36 4.49
N GLN A 17 -13.85 -3.72 4.65
CA GLN A 17 -14.74 -3.00 5.56
C GLN A 17 -14.30 -3.10 7.02
N ASN A 18 -14.03 -4.31 7.48
CA ASN A 18 -13.77 -4.55 8.90
C ASN A 18 -12.31 -4.83 9.21
N LYS A 19 -11.58 -5.36 8.26
CA LYS A 19 -10.21 -5.79 8.46
C LYS A 19 -9.42 -5.59 7.18
N HIS A 20 -8.24 -5.00 7.32
CA HIS A 20 -7.33 -4.83 6.19
C HIS A 20 -6.22 -5.87 6.26
N ASP A 21 -5.74 -6.29 5.10
CA ASP A 21 -4.55 -7.15 5.01
C ASP A 21 -3.38 -6.31 4.54
N PHE A 22 -2.18 -6.66 4.98
CA PHE A 22 -1.01 -5.93 4.53
C PHE A 22 0.20 -6.85 4.39
N ALA A 23 1.14 -6.43 3.57
CA ALA A 23 2.41 -7.12 3.39
C ALA A 23 3.51 -6.06 3.29
N VAL A 24 4.70 -6.40 3.74
CA VAL A 24 5.86 -5.52 3.68
C VAL A 24 6.97 -6.24 2.93
N ILE A 25 7.46 -5.63 1.87
CA ILE A 25 8.58 -6.14 1.09
C ILE A 25 9.69 -5.08 1.08
N ASN A 26 10.94 -5.51 1.09
CA ASN A 26 12.05 -4.55 1.02
C ASN A 26 12.58 -4.43 -0.42
N ASP A 27 13.56 -3.57 -0.62
CA ASP A 27 14.13 -3.31 -1.93
C ASP A 27 14.98 -4.48 -2.46
N GLN A 28 15.25 -5.48 -1.63
CA GLN A 28 15.91 -6.72 -2.04
C GLN A 28 14.89 -7.82 -2.39
N LYS A 29 13.62 -7.45 -2.56
CA LYS A 29 12.52 -8.36 -2.90
C LYS A 29 12.24 -9.40 -1.82
N LYS A 30 12.61 -9.11 -0.60
CA LYS A 30 12.35 -10.00 0.54
C LYS A 30 11.13 -9.50 1.31
N PHE A 31 10.17 -10.39 1.55
CA PHE A 31 9.04 -10.06 2.39
C PHE A 31 9.43 -10.11 3.85
N LEU A 32 9.22 -9.00 4.54
CA LEU A 32 9.39 -8.93 5.99
C LEU A 32 8.11 -9.35 6.71
N ILE A 33 6.97 -9.09 6.08
CA ILE A 33 5.65 -9.52 6.54
C ILE A 33 4.85 -9.91 5.31
N LYS A 34 4.28 -11.13 5.30
CA LYS A 34 3.49 -11.59 4.16
C LYS A 34 1.99 -11.59 4.41
N LYS A 35 1.57 -11.93 5.62
CA LYS A 35 0.16 -12.14 5.94
C LYS A 35 -0.24 -11.35 7.17
N GLY A 36 0.09 -10.08 7.16
CA GLY A 36 -0.33 -9.18 8.21
C GLY A 36 -1.77 -8.77 8.04
N HIS A 37 -2.43 -8.46 9.14
CA HIS A 37 -3.77 -7.90 9.09
C HIS A 37 -4.00 -7.01 10.29
N PHE A 38 -4.94 -6.08 10.16
CA PHE A 38 -5.31 -5.19 11.26
C PHE A 38 -6.76 -4.78 11.11
N SER A 39 -7.43 -4.58 12.24
CA SER A 39 -8.83 -4.16 12.21
C SER A 39 -8.95 -2.72 11.70
N ASN A 40 -10.10 -2.43 11.08
CA ASN A 40 -10.38 -1.08 10.59
C ASN A 40 -10.90 -0.21 11.74
N THR A 41 -10.06 -0.04 12.76
CA THR A 41 -10.32 0.76 13.97
C THR A 41 -9.08 1.55 14.28
N LEU A 42 -9.21 2.54 15.16
CA LEU A 42 -8.05 3.32 15.59
C LEU A 42 -7.00 2.42 16.26
N GLN A 43 -7.44 1.52 17.13
CA GLN A 43 -6.52 0.59 17.80
C GLN A 43 -5.81 -0.31 16.79
N GLY A 44 -6.55 -0.80 15.78
CA GLY A 44 -5.96 -1.61 14.73
C GLY A 44 -4.92 -0.85 13.94
N TYR A 45 -5.22 0.39 13.60
CA TYR A 45 -4.27 1.24 12.90
C TYR A 45 -2.99 1.46 13.70
N GLU A 46 -3.12 1.74 14.99
CA GLU A 46 -1.96 1.96 15.84
C GLU A 46 -1.09 0.72 15.96
N LYS A 47 -1.71 -0.45 16.09
CA LYS A 47 -0.97 -1.72 16.10
C LYS A 47 -0.26 -1.96 14.78
N PHE A 48 -0.93 -1.68 13.67
CA PHE A 48 -0.37 -1.82 12.34
C PHE A 48 0.90 -0.97 12.20
N LEU A 49 0.81 0.32 12.53
CA LEU A 49 1.97 1.20 12.42
C LEU A 49 3.11 0.75 13.32
N LYS A 50 2.80 0.35 14.55
CA LYS A 50 3.82 -0.13 15.46
C LYS A 50 4.54 -1.34 14.88
N THR A 51 3.79 -2.27 14.29
CA THR A 51 4.36 -3.45 13.66
C THR A 51 5.25 -3.09 12.49
N VAL A 52 4.77 -2.21 11.58
CA VAL A 52 5.53 -1.79 10.42
C VAL A 52 6.82 -1.09 10.86
N LEU A 53 6.71 -0.15 11.80
CA LEU A 53 7.87 0.63 12.25
C LEU A 53 8.88 -0.20 13.02
N SER A 54 8.45 -1.33 13.59
CA SER A 54 9.40 -2.25 14.24
C SER A 54 10.29 -2.96 13.21
N LYS A 55 9.83 -3.09 11.97
CA LYS A 55 10.57 -3.74 10.89
C LYS A 55 11.26 -2.75 9.96
N CYS A 56 10.73 -1.54 9.88
CA CYS A 56 11.16 -0.53 8.91
C CYS A 56 11.62 0.70 9.70
N LEU A 57 12.91 0.83 9.88
CA LEU A 57 13.47 1.76 10.86
C LEU A 57 13.42 3.23 10.47
N ASN A 58 13.24 3.53 9.18
CA ASN A 58 13.25 4.92 8.71
C ASN A 58 11.93 5.23 8.03
N LYS A 59 11.14 6.08 8.66
CA LYS A 59 9.81 6.48 8.18
C LYS A 59 9.86 7.01 6.73
N ASP A 60 10.89 7.78 6.39
CA ASP A 60 11.00 8.39 5.07
C ASP A 60 11.35 7.40 3.98
N LYS A 61 11.73 6.18 4.35
CA LYS A 61 12.09 5.14 3.40
C LYS A 61 10.96 4.13 3.20
N ILE A 62 9.77 4.40 3.70
CA ILE A 62 8.61 3.51 3.59
C ILE A 62 7.61 4.13 2.62
N LEU A 63 7.20 3.37 1.62
CA LEU A 63 6.11 3.75 0.74
C LEU A 63 4.92 2.83 1.02
N PHE A 64 3.81 3.42 1.46
CA PHE A 64 2.55 2.71 1.64
C PHE A 64 1.73 2.84 0.36
N GLY A 65 1.02 1.80 0.01
CA GLY A 65 0.15 1.85 -1.15
C GLY A 65 -1.05 0.95 -1.01
N MET A 66 -2.13 1.33 -1.68
CA MET A 66 -3.37 0.57 -1.65
C MET A 66 -4.12 0.76 -2.96
N GLU A 67 -4.96 -0.20 -3.28
CA GLU A 67 -5.84 -0.10 -4.43
C GLU A 67 -7.12 0.61 -4.02
N VAL A 68 -7.67 1.44 -4.90
CA VAL A 68 -8.94 2.10 -4.64
C VAL A 68 -10.07 1.09 -4.84
N THR A 69 -10.70 0.68 -3.75
CA THR A 69 -11.86 -0.20 -3.80
C THR A 69 -12.94 0.38 -2.88
N GLY A 70 -13.70 1.35 -3.42
CA GLY A 70 -14.73 1.98 -2.64
C GLY A 70 -14.19 2.91 -1.56
N ILE A 71 -14.90 3.00 -0.45
CA ILE A 71 -14.63 4.00 0.59
C ILE A 71 -13.73 3.49 1.73
N TYR A 72 -13.46 2.19 1.77
CA TYR A 72 -12.84 1.59 2.96
C TYR A 72 -11.40 2.01 3.19
N GLY A 73 -10.70 2.37 2.13
CA GLY A 73 -9.32 2.81 2.24
C GLY A 73 -9.14 4.31 2.41
N THR A 74 -10.19 5.10 2.25
CA THR A 74 -10.10 6.55 2.23
C THR A 74 -9.59 7.10 3.57
N ASN A 75 -10.18 6.64 4.67
CA ASN A 75 -9.77 7.11 5.99
C ASN A 75 -8.35 6.69 6.31
N LEU A 76 -7.97 5.49 5.93
CA LEU A 76 -6.61 5.00 6.15
C LEU A 76 -5.61 5.84 5.35
N TYR A 77 -5.91 6.10 4.08
CA TYR A 77 -5.06 6.93 3.24
C TYR A 77 -4.87 8.32 3.87
N GLU A 78 -5.97 8.95 4.28
CA GLU A 78 -5.91 10.29 4.83
C GLU A 78 -5.14 10.34 6.15
N ARG A 79 -5.33 9.34 6.99
CA ARG A 79 -4.60 9.30 8.25
C ARG A 79 -3.11 9.13 8.03
N LEU A 80 -2.71 8.20 7.18
CA LEU A 80 -1.30 8.01 6.87
C LEU A 80 -0.69 9.30 6.30
N ALA A 81 -1.39 9.91 5.35
CA ALA A 81 -0.90 11.14 4.73
C ALA A 81 -0.80 12.28 5.74
N SER A 82 -1.80 12.43 6.61
CA SER A 82 -1.82 13.51 7.60
C SER A 82 -0.72 13.35 8.64
N GLU A 83 -0.27 12.14 8.89
CA GLU A 83 0.81 11.86 9.84
C GLU A 83 2.18 11.90 9.17
N GLY A 84 2.23 12.31 7.91
CA GLY A 84 3.49 12.52 7.22
C GLY A 84 4.08 11.29 6.56
N TYR A 85 3.31 10.20 6.44
CA TYR A 85 3.77 9.02 5.74
C TYR A 85 3.58 9.19 4.24
N HIS A 86 4.47 8.56 3.47
CA HIS A 86 4.36 8.52 2.01
C HIS A 86 3.36 7.44 1.66
N VAL A 87 2.23 7.83 1.10
CA VAL A 87 1.16 6.89 0.76
C VAL A 87 0.61 7.21 -0.62
N VAL A 88 0.33 6.18 -1.40
CA VAL A 88 -0.15 6.33 -2.78
C VAL A 88 -1.33 5.40 -3.01
N ILE A 89 -2.13 5.76 -3.99
CA ILE A 89 -3.22 4.91 -4.49
C ILE A 89 -2.79 4.36 -5.84
N ILE A 90 -2.89 3.05 -6.00
CA ILE A 90 -2.53 2.38 -7.24
C ILE A 90 -3.74 2.40 -8.17
N SER A 91 -3.54 2.81 -9.42
CA SER A 91 -4.63 2.93 -10.38
C SER A 91 -5.17 1.56 -10.81
N PRO A 92 -6.45 1.47 -11.20
CA PRO A 92 -7.00 0.22 -11.75
C PRO A 92 -6.24 -0.27 -12.99
N ASP A 93 -5.73 0.64 -13.81
CA ASP A 93 -4.96 0.25 -15.00
C ASP A 93 -3.67 -0.46 -14.62
N SER A 94 -3.00 -0.01 -13.57
CA SER A 94 -1.77 -0.67 -13.10
C SER A 94 -2.07 -2.06 -12.57
N VAL A 95 -3.19 -2.23 -11.88
CA VAL A 95 -3.62 -3.54 -11.38
C VAL A 95 -3.90 -4.47 -12.56
N LYS A 96 -4.57 -3.96 -13.61
CA LYS A 96 -4.85 -4.76 -14.81
C LYS A 96 -3.57 -5.23 -15.47
N LYS A 97 -2.61 -4.32 -15.65
CA LYS A 97 -1.31 -4.66 -16.24
C LYS A 97 -0.57 -5.70 -15.40
N TYR A 98 -0.66 -5.60 -14.09
CA TYR A 98 -0.04 -6.56 -13.19
C TYR A 98 -0.66 -7.95 -13.37
N ARG A 99 -2.01 -8.03 -13.45
CA ARG A 99 -2.68 -9.31 -13.70
C ARG A 99 -2.22 -9.92 -15.02
N ASP A 100 -2.15 -9.12 -16.06
CA ASP A 100 -1.70 -9.58 -17.38
C ASP A 100 -0.27 -10.10 -17.31
N TYR A 101 0.60 -9.36 -16.65
CA TYR A 101 2.01 -9.74 -16.47
C TYR A 101 2.14 -11.07 -15.74
N LYS A 102 1.33 -11.27 -14.71
CA LYS A 102 1.37 -12.50 -13.91
C LYS A 102 0.56 -13.64 -14.50
N GLY A 103 -0.17 -13.40 -15.58
CA GLY A 103 -1.02 -14.42 -16.17
C GLY A 103 -2.27 -14.72 -15.36
N LEU A 104 -2.75 -13.75 -14.60
CA LEU A 104 -3.94 -13.91 -13.77
C LEU A 104 -5.19 -13.56 -14.54
N ASN A 105 -6.34 -14.11 -14.15
CA ASN A 105 -7.62 -13.80 -14.75
C ASN A 105 -8.11 -12.42 -14.28
N LYS A 106 -9.02 -11.82 -15.04
CA LYS A 106 -9.62 -10.51 -14.70
C LYS A 106 -10.30 -10.54 -13.33
N THR A 107 -10.82 -11.69 -12.92
CA THR A 107 -11.55 -11.83 -11.67
C THR A 107 -10.66 -12.23 -10.50
N ASP A 108 -9.38 -12.52 -10.74
CA ASP A 108 -8.46 -12.86 -9.65
C ASP A 108 -8.21 -11.63 -8.80
N LYS A 109 -8.39 -11.79 -7.50
CA LYS A 109 -8.15 -10.70 -6.56
C LYS A 109 -6.65 -10.44 -6.42
N ILE A 110 -6.29 -9.16 -6.41
CA ILE A 110 -4.94 -8.72 -6.08
C ILE A 110 -4.85 -8.56 -4.57
N ASP A 111 -4.03 -9.36 -3.92
CA ASP A 111 -3.88 -9.29 -2.47
C ASP A 111 -2.77 -8.33 -2.06
N SER A 112 -2.53 -8.22 -0.76
CA SER A 112 -1.56 -7.27 -0.24
C SER A 112 -0.12 -7.55 -0.69
N THR A 113 0.25 -8.83 -0.91
CA THR A 113 1.59 -9.15 -1.41
C THR A 113 1.75 -8.66 -2.84
N CYS A 114 0.71 -8.79 -3.65
CA CYS A 114 0.74 -8.29 -5.03
C CYS A 114 0.86 -6.77 -5.05
N ILE A 115 0.13 -6.08 -4.17
CA ILE A 115 0.21 -4.62 -4.09
C ILE A 115 1.61 -4.19 -3.68
N ALA A 116 2.20 -4.85 -2.71
CA ALA A 116 3.57 -4.55 -2.29
C ALA A 116 4.57 -4.73 -3.44
N GLU A 117 4.43 -5.79 -4.22
CA GLU A 117 5.29 -6.03 -5.38
C GLU A 117 5.11 -4.96 -6.44
N LEU A 118 3.88 -4.51 -6.67
CA LEU A 118 3.61 -3.43 -7.61
C LEU A 118 4.35 -2.15 -7.20
N LEU A 119 4.32 -1.83 -5.92
CA LEU A 119 5.02 -0.63 -5.41
C LEU A 119 6.53 -0.75 -5.61
N LEU A 120 7.08 -1.91 -5.29
CA LEU A 120 8.51 -2.15 -5.44
C LEU A 120 8.93 -2.04 -6.90
N LYS A 121 8.13 -2.55 -7.80
CA LYS A 121 8.41 -2.52 -9.23
C LYS A 121 8.55 -1.09 -9.77
N GLY A 122 7.81 -0.17 -9.19
CA GLY A 122 8.00 1.25 -9.44
C GLY A 122 7.42 1.80 -10.73
N ASP A 123 6.77 0.99 -11.55
CA ASP A 123 6.16 1.44 -12.81
C ASP A 123 4.64 1.53 -12.73
N ALA A 124 4.08 1.43 -11.52
CA ALA A 124 2.65 1.58 -11.33
C ALA A 124 2.24 3.04 -11.49
N GLN A 125 1.10 3.25 -12.13
CA GLN A 125 0.48 4.57 -12.15
C GLN A 125 -0.15 4.84 -10.79
N LEU A 126 0.22 5.98 -10.20
CA LEU A 126 -0.23 6.35 -8.88
C LEU A 126 -1.26 7.47 -8.99
N VAL A 127 -2.27 7.40 -8.15
CA VAL A 127 -3.30 8.43 -8.08
C VAL A 127 -3.09 9.20 -6.78
N ASP A 128 -2.91 10.51 -6.89
CA ASP A 128 -2.79 11.37 -5.71
C ASP A 128 -4.17 11.95 -5.41
N ILE A 129 -4.85 11.35 -4.47
CA ILE A 129 -6.20 11.76 -4.09
C ILE A 129 -6.20 13.17 -3.51
N GLN A 130 -5.15 13.55 -2.79
CA GLN A 130 -5.09 14.86 -2.16
C GLN A 130 -5.08 15.99 -3.17
N LYS A 131 -4.41 15.80 -4.30
CA LYS A 131 -4.42 16.81 -5.36
C LYS A 131 -5.80 17.07 -5.90
N LYS A 132 -6.66 16.07 -5.91
CA LYS A 132 -8.02 16.22 -6.41
C LYS A 132 -8.92 16.98 -5.45
N ARG A 133 -8.47 17.22 -4.23
CA ARG A 133 -9.24 17.95 -3.21
C ARG A 133 -8.88 19.40 -3.13
N ILE A 134 -7.91 19.84 -3.88
CA ILE A 134 -7.48 21.24 -3.88
C ILE A 134 -8.33 21.99 -4.88
N TYR A 135 -9.04 22.97 -4.42
CA TYR A 135 -9.94 23.78 -5.23
C TYR A 135 -9.61 25.24 -5.09
#